data_ec895353a124fbfbbf8cf7540bbf6e0d
#
_entry.id   ec895353a124fbfbbf8cf7540bbf6e0d
#
_cell.length_a   1.000
_cell.length_b   1.000
_cell.length_c   1.000
_cell.angle_alpha   90.00
_cell.angle_beta   90.00
_cell.angle_gamma   90.00
#
_symmetry.space_group_name_H-M   'P 1'
#
loop_
_entity.id
_entity.type
_entity.pdbx_description
1 polymer ?
#
loop_
_entity_poly.entity_id
_entity_poly.type
_entity_poly.pdbx_seq_one_letter_code
_entity_poly.pdbx_strand_id
1 'polypeptide(L)'
;WKKFAGLRALYGYTMAHPGKKLLFMGGEFGHFIEWKYDDQLDWFLLLYENHPQVQQCCKRLNEIYRTTPALYQIDDSWDGFQWIQANDSDNSIVAFLRTDKRGNSLLCVTNFTPVFHPQYRIGLPQMGTLTECFNTDRKEYGGSNQYNNWAIRTEEEQLQDFQYSCDICVPPLATVYFTSVSYTHLRAHET
;
A
#
# COMPACT_ATOMS: atom_id res chain seq x y z
N TRP A 1 -9.13 -3.70 17.73
CA TRP A 1 -9.04 -3.82 16.27
C TRP A 1 -8.43 -2.57 15.63
N LYS A 2 -8.98 -1.35 15.88
CA LYS A 2 -8.53 -0.10 15.23
C LYS A 2 -7.04 0.20 15.41
N LYS A 3 -6.47 -0.06 16.59
CA LYS A 3 -5.03 0.13 16.86
C LYS A 3 -4.17 -0.74 15.93
N PHE A 4 -4.49 -2.02 15.81
CA PHE A 4 -3.77 -2.95 14.95
C PHE A 4 -4.01 -2.69 13.46
N ALA A 5 -5.23 -2.30 13.08
CA ALA A 5 -5.53 -1.89 11.71
C ALA A 5 -4.73 -0.64 11.32
N GLY A 6 -4.73 0.40 12.17
CA GLY A 6 -3.92 1.61 11.94
C GLY A 6 -2.43 1.32 11.87
N LEU A 7 -1.91 0.41 12.70
CA LEU A 7 -0.51 0.00 12.68
C LEU A 7 -0.15 -0.68 11.35
N ARG A 8 -0.99 -1.60 10.87
CA ARG A 8 -0.78 -2.26 9.57
C ARG A 8 -0.86 -1.27 8.41
N ALA A 9 -1.83 -0.34 8.46
CA ALA A 9 -1.95 0.72 7.45
C ALA A 9 -0.68 1.59 7.40
N LEU A 10 -0.17 2.02 8.57
CA LEU A 10 1.07 2.79 8.67
C LEU A 10 2.25 2.00 8.12
N TYR A 11 2.39 0.72 8.43
CA TYR A 11 3.48 -0.11 7.89
C TYR A 11 3.37 -0.28 6.38
N GLY A 12 2.17 -0.49 5.85
CA GLY A 12 1.95 -0.49 4.41
C GLY A 12 2.38 0.82 3.76
N TYR A 13 1.95 1.95 4.32
CA TYR A 13 2.35 3.27 3.85
C TYR A 13 3.88 3.46 3.86
N THR A 14 4.53 3.23 5.01
CA THR A 14 5.96 3.48 5.18
C THR A 14 6.83 2.57 4.32
N MET A 15 6.41 1.31 4.10
CA MET A 15 7.14 0.38 3.24
C MET A 15 7.10 0.77 1.75
N ALA A 16 6.03 1.42 1.30
CA ALA A 16 5.95 1.93 -0.08
C ALA A 16 6.54 3.33 -0.25
N HIS A 17 6.50 4.18 0.79
CA HIS A 17 7.03 5.54 0.71
C HIS A 17 8.54 5.54 0.45
N PRO A 18 9.11 6.50 -0.34
CA PRO A 18 10.56 6.61 -0.55
C PRO A 18 11.36 6.69 0.74
N GLY A 19 12.60 6.25 0.70
CA GLY A 19 13.55 6.28 1.80
C GLY A 19 13.78 4.93 2.47
N LYS A 20 14.76 4.88 3.38
CA LYS A 20 15.15 3.65 4.07
C LYS A 20 14.08 3.20 5.07
N LYS A 21 13.87 1.90 5.14
CA LYS A 21 12.85 1.29 6.01
C LYS A 21 13.40 1.04 7.40
N LEU A 22 12.58 1.33 8.41
CA LEU A 22 12.92 1.10 9.80
C LEU A 22 11.73 0.46 10.52
N LEU A 23 11.99 -0.68 11.15
CA LEU A 23 11.15 -1.26 12.19
C LEU A 23 12.00 -1.34 13.46
N PHE A 24 11.44 -0.99 14.61
CA PHE A 24 12.19 -0.85 15.84
C PHE A 24 11.61 -1.70 16.96
N MET A 25 12.48 -2.44 17.68
CA MET A 25 12.25 -3.13 18.96
C MET A 25 10.86 -3.77 19.12
N GLY A 26 10.56 -4.78 18.30
CA GLY A 26 9.29 -5.51 18.41
C GLY A 26 8.12 -4.84 17.69
N GLY A 27 8.36 -3.75 16.94
CA GLY A 27 7.35 -3.10 16.12
C GLY A 27 6.71 -4.07 15.13
N GLU A 28 7.45 -5.05 14.62
CA GLU A 28 6.99 -6.08 13.66
C GLU A 28 5.83 -6.95 14.18
N PHE A 29 5.65 -7.06 15.49
CA PHE A 29 4.51 -7.73 16.10
C PHE A 29 3.66 -6.83 17.00
N GLY A 30 3.86 -5.49 16.93
CA GLY A 30 3.06 -4.51 17.67
C GLY A 30 3.31 -4.53 19.17
N HIS A 31 4.59 -4.63 19.58
CA HIS A 31 5.01 -4.53 20.97
C HIS A 31 4.50 -3.23 21.62
N PHE A 32 4.02 -3.28 22.86
CA PHE A 32 3.36 -2.12 23.49
C PHE A 32 4.30 -1.19 24.23
N ILE A 33 5.47 -1.71 24.68
CA ILE A 33 6.43 -0.93 25.47
C ILE A 33 7.53 -0.46 24.55
N GLU A 34 7.68 0.84 24.42
CA GLU A 34 8.75 1.46 23.64
C GLU A 34 10.07 1.44 24.44
N TRP A 35 11.17 1.23 23.71
CA TRP A 35 12.54 1.40 24.22
C TRP A 35 12.89 0.58 25.45
N LYS A 36 12.29 -0.59 25.62
CA LYS A 36 12.62 -1.50 26.71
C LYS A 36 13.92 -2.25 26.40
N TYR A 37 15.06 -1.58 26.54
CA TYR A 37 16.38 -2.11 26.17
C TYR A 37 17.04 -2.94 27.27
N ASP A 38 16.55 -2.87 28.51
CA ASP A 38 17.07 -3.53 29.72
C ASP A 38 16.50 -4.93 29.97
N ASP A 39 15.59 -5.37 29.12
CA ASP A 39 14.92 -6.68 29.20
C ASP A 39 14.65 -7.22 27.81
N GLN A 40 14.21 -8.46 27.72
CA GLN A 40 13.74 -9.06 26.46
C GLN A 40 12.43 -8.43 25.99
N LEU A 41 12.15 -8.54 24.68
CA LEU A 41 10.84 -8.18 24.14
C LEU A 41 9.74 -9.07 24.71
N ASP A 42 8.52 -8.55 24.79
CA ASP A 42 7.36 -9.25 25.32
C ASP A 42 6.85 -10.34 24.34
N TRP A 43 7.69 -11.37 24.08
CA TRP A 43 7.39 -12.43 23.11
C TRP A 43 6.08 -13.18 23.39
N PHE A 44 5.60 -13.17 24.64
CA PHE A 44 4.32 -13.76 25.03
C PHE A 44 3.13 -13.10 24.30
N LEU A 45 3.28 -11.87 23.79
CA LEU A 45 2.24 -11.20 23.00
C LEU A 45 1.88 -11.98 21.72
N LEU A 46 2.81 -12.77 21.19
CA LEU A 46 2.53 -13.63 20.03
C LEU A 46 1.54 -14.76 20.33
N LEU A 47 1.18 -15.00 21.58
CA LEU A 47 0.09 -15.91 21.96
C LEU A 47 -1.29 -15.29 21.76
N TYR A 48 -1.39 -13.98 21.52
CA TYR A 48 -2.64 -13.26 21.30
C TYR A 48 -2.80 -12.94 19.82
N GLU A 49 -3.95 -13.31 19.26
CA GLU A 49 -4.25 -13.36 17.82
C GLU A 49 -3.78 -12.15 17.01
N ASN A 50 -3.96 -10.92 17.50
CA ASN A 50 -3.64 -9.71 16.73
C ASN A 50 -2.13 -9.52 16.49
N HIS A 51 -1.27 -9.96 17.40
CA HIS A 51 0.18 -9.76 17.32
C HIS A 51 0.84 -10.63 16.23
N PRO A 52 0.60 -11.95 16.15
CA PRO A 52 1.10 -12.75 15.03
C PRO A 52 0.51 -12.32 13.68
N GLN A 53 -0.72 -11.77 13.64
CA GLN A 53 -1.30 -11.22 12.42
C GLN A 53 -0.56 -9.97 11.93
N VAL A 54 -0.14 -9.06 12.83
CA VAL A 54 0.74 -7.93 12.48
C VAL A 54 2.09 -8.44 12.00
N GLN A 55 2.68 -9.42 12.69
CA GLN A 55 3.97 -10.00 12.30
C GLN A 55 3.91 -10.63 10.90
N GLN A 56 2.83 -11.34 10.59
CA GLN A 56 2.61 -11.90 9.26
C GLN A 56 2.48 -10.81 8.19
N CYS A 57 1.78 -9.72 8.49
CA CYS A 57 1.68 -8.55 7.62
C CYS A 57 3.07 -7.93 7.35
N CYS A 58 3.87 -7.71 8.41
CA CYS A 58 5.24 -7.20 8.29
C CYS A 58 6.14 -8.12 7.48
N LYS A 59 6.05 -9.44 7.69
CA LYS A 59 6.77 -10.44 6.91
C LYS A 59 6.43 -10.30 5.42
N ARG A 60 5.14 -10.21 5.08
CA ARG A 60 4.69 -10.04 3.69
C ARG A 60 5.15 -8.73 3.08
N LEU A 61 5.11 -7.63 3.83
CA LEU A 61 5.62 -6.34 3.38
C LEU A 61 7.13 -6.39 3.06
N ASN A 62 7.92 -7.05 3.90
CA ASN A 62 9.35 -7.25 3.65
C ASN A 62 9.60 -8.08 2.37
N GLU A 63 8.81 -9.12 2.13
CA GLU A 63 8.88 -9.92 0.89
C GLU A 63 8.56 -9.04 -0.33
N ILE A 64 7.48 -8.27 -0.28
CA ILE A 64 7.07 -7.35 -1.35
C ILE A 64 8.16 -6.32 -1.61
N TYR A 65 8.71 -5.69 -0.56
CA TYR A 65 9.78 -4.70 -0.70
C TYR A 65 10.99 -5.29 -1.42
N ARG A 66 11.41 -6.50 -1.07
CA ARG A 66 12.57 -7.16 -1.67
C ARG A 66 12.34 -7.63 -3.11
N THR A 67 11.11 -7.90 -3.50
CA THR A 67 10.76 -8.48 -4.81
C THR A 67 10.15 -7.48 -5.78
N THR A 68 9.85 -6.24 -5.35
CA THR A 68 9.22 -5.21 -6.17
C THR A 68 10.20 -4.07 -6.45
N PRO A 69 10.87 -4.06 -7.61
CA PRO A 69 11.89 -3.07 -7.96
C PRO A 69 11.43 -1.61 -7.83
N ALA A 70 10.15 -1.33 -8.10
CA ALA A 70 9.58 0.00 -7.96
C ALA A 70 9.72 0.59 -6.54
N LEU A 71 9.89 -0.24 -5.51
CA LEU A 71 9.98 0.21 -4.13
C LEU A 71 11.39 0.62 -3.69
N TYR A 72 12.44 0.29 -4.48
CA TYR A 72 13.83 0.54 -4.06
C TYR A 72 14.80 0.99 -5.15
N GLN A 73 14.48 0.82 -6.44
CA GLN A 73 15.45 1.11 -7.51
C GLN A 73 15.68 2.60 -7.75
N ILE A 74 14.62 3.40 -7.59
CA ILE A 74 14.68 4.86 -7.72
C ILE A 74 14.07 5.45 -6.44
N ASP A 75 14.89 5.55 -5.40
CA ASP A 75 14.42 5.88 -4.04
C ASP A 75 14.83 7.29 -3.59
N ASP A 76 15.71 7.95 -4.34
CA ASP A 76 16.32 9.23 -4.07
C ASP A 76 16.01 10.31 -5.13
N SER A 77 15.08 10.02 -6.04
CA SER A 77 14.69 10.90 -7.14
C SER A 77 13.17 10.92 -7.31
N TRP A 78 12.63 12.06 -7.76
CA TRP A 78 11.24 12.21 -8.16
C TRP A 78 10.84 11.34 -9.36
N ASP A 79 11.81 10.82 -10.15
CA ASP A 79 11.53 9.89 -11.24
C ASP A 79 10.94 8.56 -10.75
N GLY A 80 11.19 8.20 -9.50
CA GLY A 80 10.66 7.00 -8.87
C GLY A 80 9.40 7.21 -8.04
N PHE A 81 8.88 8.47 -7.95
CA PHE A 81 7.75 8.80 -7.09
C PHE A 81 6.86 9.87 -7.70
N GLN A 82 5.55 9.64 -7.69
CA GLN A 82 4.57 10.61 -8.11
C GLN A 82 3.35 10.58 -7.18
N TRP A 83 2.97 11.74 -6.64
CA TRP A 83 1.69 11.86 -5.96
C TRP A 83 0.53 11.66 -6.94
N ILE A 84 -0.44 10.84 -6.53
CA ILE A 84 -1.71 10.63 -7.24
C ILE A 84 -2.83 11.34 -6.50
N GLN A 85 -2.90 11.18 -5.18
CA GLN A 85 -3.81 11.92 -4.31
C GLN A 85 -3.07 12.33 -3.04
N ALA A 86 -2.82 13.63 -2.90
CA ALA A 86 -2.09 14.17 -1.75
C ALA A 86 -2.98 15.02 -0.82
N ASN A 87 -4.14 15.48 -1.31
CA ASN A 87 -4.90 16.56 -0.67
C ASN A 87 -6.35 16.18 -0.32
N ASP A 88 -6.69 14.89 -0.25
CA ASP A 88 -8.02 14.44 0.17
C ASP A 88 -8.12 14.40 1.70
N SER A 89 -8.16 15.57 2.32
CA SER A 89 -8.27 15.71 3.78
C SER A 89 -9.62 15.22 4.32
N ASP A 90 -10.69 15.34 3.53
CA ASP A 90 -12.04 14.97 3.94
C ASP A 90 -12.17 13.46 4.18
N ASN A 91 -11.54 12.66 3.33
CA ASN A 91 -11.51 11.21 3.47
C ASN A 91 -10.24 10.71 4.18
N SER A 92 -9.23 11.57 4.38
CA SER A 92 -7.89 11.19 4.87
C SER A 92 -7.29 10.03 4.08
N ILE A 93 -7.43 10.10 2.74
CA ILE A 93 -6.85 9.15 1.81
C ILE A 93 -5.67 9.80 1.11
N VAL A 94 -4.57 9.06 1.04
CA VAL A 94 -3.39 9.43 0.25
C VAL A 94 -3.07 8.33 -0.75
N ALA A 95 -2.59 8.71 -1.93
CA ALA A 95 -2.15 7.78 -2.94
C ALA A 95 -0.94 8.30 -3.71
N PHE A 96 -0.04 7.39 -4.07
CA PHE A 96 1.15 7.69 -4.87
C PHE A 96 1.59 6.49 -5.71
N LEU A 97 2.30 6.76 -6.78
CA LEU A 97 2.98 5.77 -7.61
C LEU A 97 4.46 5.68 -7.23
N ARG A 98 4.96 4.45 -7.21
CA ARG A 98 6.38 4.12 -7.25
C ARG A 98 6.70 3.51 -8.60
N THR A 99 7.83 3.92 -9.19
CA THR A 99 8.21 3.47 -10.54
C THR A 99 9.65 2.96 -10.52
N ASP A 100 9.88 1.83 -11.20
CA ASP A 100 11.22 1.27 -11.38
C ASP A 100 11.93 1.82 -12.62
N LYS A 101 13.19 1.44 -12.82
CA LYS A 101 14.01 1.85 -13.98
C LYS A 101 13.50 1.35 -15.34
N ARG A 102 12.55 0.41 -15.36
CA ARG A 102 11.92 -0.13 -16.56
C ARG A 102 10.54 0.49 -16.83
N GLY A 103 10.08 1.38 -15.96
CA GLY A 103 8.75 2.00 -16.06
C GLY A 103 7.62 1.17 -15.44
N ASN A 104 7.90 0.04 -14.78
CA ASN A 104 6.86 -0.67 -14.06
C ASN A 104 6.46 0.11 -12.80
N SER A 105 5.17 0.20 -12.55
CA SER A 105 4.65 1.02 -11.46
C SER A 105 3.85 0.22 -10.44
N LEU A 106 3.97 0.64 -9.18
CA LEU A 106 3.16 0.20 -8.05
C LEU A 106 2.38 1.40 -7.52
N LEU A 107 1.06 1.32 -7.52
CA LEU A 107 0.19 2.29 -6.87
C LEU A 107 -0.01 1.89 -5.41
N CYS A 108 0.27 2.80 -4.49
CA CYS A 108 -0.01 2.68 -3.07
C CYS A 108 -1.17 3.62 -2.72
N VAL A 109 -2.21 3.08 -2.08
CA VAL A 109 -3.36 3.85 -1.59
C VAL A 109 -3.53 3.55 -0.11
N THR A 110 -3.59 4.58 0.73
CA THR A 110 -3.78 4.44 2.18
C THR A 110 -4.96 5.26 2.65
N ASN A 111 -5.84 4.60 3.39
CA ASN A 111 -6.95 5.21 4.12
C ASN A 111 -6.64 5.21 5.63
N PHE A 112 -6.51 6.41 6.21
CA PHE A 112 -6.24 6.59 7.63
C PHE A 112 -7.50 6.73 8.49
N THR A 113 -8.69 6.50 7.92
CA THR A 113 -9.97 6.54 8.63
C THR A 113 -10.60 5.15 8.74
N PRO A 114 -11.46 4.91 9.74
CA PRO A 114 -12.22 3.66 9.85
C PRO A 114 -13.44 3.61 8.91
N VAL A 115 -13.49 4.47 7.90
CA VAL A 115 -14.57 4.51 6.90
C VAL A 115 -14.19 3.65 5.70
N PHE A 116 -15.11 2.79 5.30
CA PHE A 116 -14.99 1.98 4.10
C PHE A 116 -15.45 2.76 2.87
N HIS A 117 -14.65 2.79 1.81
CA HIS A 117 -15.01 3.40 0.53
C HIS A 117 -15.13 2.28 -0.54
N PRO A 118 -16.34 1.79 -0.82
CA PRO A 118 -16.56 0.71 -1.80
C PRO A 118 -16.25 1.15 -3.23
N GLN A 119 -16.41 2.43 -3.52
CA GLN A 119 -16.11 3.08 -4.79
C GLN A 119 -15.42 4.41 -4.52
N TYR A 120 -14.10 4.41 -4.67
CA TYR A 120 -13.27 5.60 -4.55
C TYR A 120 -12.65 5.88 -5.91
N ARG A 121 -13.02 7.00 -6.52
CA ARG A 121 -12.50 7.39 -7.83
C ARG A 121 -11.08 7.92 -7.69
N ILE A 122 -10.14 7.35 -8.44
CA ILE A 122 -8.73 7.74 -8.42
C ILE A 122 -8.23 8.07 -9.83
N GLY A 123 -7.51 9.18 -9.96
CA GLY A 123 -6.87 9.59 -11.22
C GLY A 123 -5.58 8.82 -11.47
N LEU A 124 -5.24 8.60 -12.73
CA LEU A 124 -4.02 7.89 -13.13
C LEU A 124 -3.36 8.55 -14.35
N PRO A 125 -2.01 8.55 -14.41
CA PRO A 125 -1.30 9.22 -15.51
C PRO A 125 -1.36 8.46 -16.83
N GLN A 126 -1.71 7.17 -16.81
CA GLN A 126 -1.69 6.31 -18.00
C GLN A 126 -2.91 5.40 -18.05
N MET A 127 -3.37 5.10 -19.26
CA MET A 127 -4.35 4.05 -19.49
C MET A 127 -3.75 2.69 -19.20
N GLY A 128 -4.49 1.86 -18.47
CA GLY A 128 -4.01 0.51 -18.13
C GLY A 128 -4.99 -0.28 -17.29
N THR A 129 -4.43 -1.28 -16.63
CA THR A 129 -5.17 -2.16 -15.71
C THR A 129 -4.47 -2.20 -14.36
N LEU A 130 -5.23 -1.96 -13.29
CA LEU A 130 -4.79 -2.15 -11.91
C LEU A 130 -5.17 -3.54 -11.42
N THR A 131 -4.25 -4.21 -10.73
CA THR A 131 -4.52 -5.47 -10.03
C THR A 131 -4.03 -5.35 -8.59
N GLU A 132 -4.91 -5.59 -7.62
CA GLU A 132 -4.53 -5.61 -6.21
C GLU A 132 -3.52 -6.74 -5.97
N CYS A 133 -2.34 -6.39 -5.46
CA CYS A 133 -1.28 -7.36 -5.15
C CYS A 133 -0.99 -7.49 -3.65
N PHE A 134 -1.44 -6.51 -2.86
CA PHE A 134 -1.34 -6.53 -1.41
C PHE A 134 -2.40 -5.64 -0.77
N ASN A 135 -2.88 -6.03 0.42
CA ASN A 135 -3.87 -5.28 1.16
C ASN A 135 -3.78 -5.61 2.65
N THR A 136 -3.55 -4.61 3.48
CA THR A 136 -3.39 -4.77 4.93
C THR A 136 -4.69 -5.14 5.65
N ASP A 137 -5.86 -5.00 4.98
CA ASP A 137 -7.17 -5.36 5.50
C ASP A 137 -7.59 -6.82 5.21
N ARG A 138 -6.68 -7.62 4.65
CA ARG A 138 -6.95 -9.05 4.46
C ARG A 138 -7.18 -9.76 5.79
N LYS A 139 -8.08 -10.74 5.79
CA LYS A 139 -8.45 -11.53 6.98
C LYS A 139 -7.24 -12.19 7.66
N GLU A 140 -6.28 -12.64 6.89
CA GLU A 140 -5.04 -13.26 7.38
C GLU A 140 -4.19 -12.32 8.24
N TYR A 141 -4.37 -11.01 8.09
CA TYR A 141 -3.72 -9.98 8.90
C TYR A 141 -4.64 -9.40 10.00
N GLY A 142 -5.85 -9.98 10.19
CA GLY A 142 -6.85 -9.50 11.15
C GLY A 142 -7.65 -8.31 10.66
N GLY A 143 -7.75 -8.13 9.35
CA GLY A 143 -8.58 -7.11 8.71
C GLY A 143 -10.03 -7.51 8.53
N SER A 144 -10.85 -6.57 8.04
CA SER A 144 -12.27 -6.78 7.72
C SER A 144 -12.50 -7.51 6.38
N ASN A 145 -11.43 -7.73 5.62
CA ASN A 145 -11.40 -8.45 4.36
C ASN A 145 -12.16 -7.77 3.21
N GLN A 146 -12.12 -6.43 3.18
CA GLN A 146 -12.58 -5.67 2.01
C GLN A 146 -11.42 -5.59 1.00
N TYR A 147 -11.69 -5.91 -0.27
CA TYR A 147 -10.62 -5.98 -1.28
C TYR A 147 -11.15 -5.88 -2.72
N ASN A 148 -10.24 -5.68 -3.66
CA ASN A 148 -10.53 -5.63 -5.09
C ASN A 148 -10.27 -7.01 -5.70
N ASN A 149 -11.35 -7.67 -6.19
CA ASN A 149 -11.32 -9.07 -6.65
C ASN A 149 -10.81 -9.27 -8.07
N TRP A 150 -10.80 -8.20 -8.88
CA TRP A 150 -10.58 -8.29 -10.32
C TRP A 150 -9.61 -7.22 -10.80
N ALA A 151 -9.15 -7.40 -12.02
CA ALA A 151 -8.40 -6.39 -12.73
C ALA A 151 -9.31 -5.18 -13.06
N ILE A 152 -8.93 -3.99 -12.59
CA ILE A 152 -9.68 -2.74 -12.76
C ILE A 152 -9.10 -2.01 -13.96
N ARG A 153 -9.92 -1.79 -14.98
CA ARG A 153 -9.52 -1.02 -16.16
C ARG A 153 -9.70 0.47 -15.90
N THR A 154 -8.74 1.25 -16.33
CA THR A 154 -8.88 2.70 -16.35
C THR A 154 -9.79 3.14 -17.51
N GLU A 155 -10.52 4.20 -17.28
CA GLU A 155 -11.39 4.86 -18.24
C GLU A 155 -10.77 6.19 -18.68
N GLU A 156 -11.05 6.62 -19.89
CA GLU A 156 -10.66 7.94 -20.40
C GLU A 156 -11.63 9.00 -19.85
N GLU A 157 -11.55 9.19 -18.56
CA GLU A 157 -12.31 10.17 -17.80
C GLU A 157 -11.36 10.96 -16.91
N GLN A 158 -11.28 12.26 -17.18
CA GLN A 158 -10.36 13.14 -16.47
C GLN A 158 -10.77 13.30 -15.01
N LEU A 159 -9.80 13.15 -14.13
CA LEU A 159 -9.93 13.46 -12.70
C LEU A 159 -8.72 14.27 -12.23
N GLN A 160 -8.97 15.49 -11.73
CA GLN A 160 -7.92 16.44 -11.36
C GLN A 160 -6.93 16.66 -12.53
N ASP A 161 -5.65 16.46 -12.33
CA ASP A 161 -4.60 16.63 -13.33
C ASP A 161 -4.34 15.37 -14.19
N PHE A 162 -5.14 14.30 -14.00
CA PHE A 162 -4.97 13.02 -14.68
C PHE A 162 -6.04 12.82 -15.76
N GLN A 163 -5.60 12.35 -16.93
CA GLN A 163 -6.48 12.08 -18.06
C GLN A 163 -7.33 10.81 -17.88
N TYR A 164 -6.86 9.88 -17.07
CA TYR A 164 -7.51 8.59 -16.85
C TYR A 164 -7.91 8.46 -15.39
N SER A 165 -8.96 7.69 -15.14
CA SER A 165 -9.40 7.37 -13.77
C SER A 165 -10.06 6.00 -13.71
N CYS A 166 -10.26 5.50 -12.50
CA CYS A 166 -11.03 4.28 -12.25
C CYS A 166 -11.57 4.28 -10.81
N ASP A 167 -12.55 3.43 -10.56
CA ASP A 167 -13.07 3.20 -9.22
C ASP A 167 -12.36 2.02 -8.57
N ILE A 168 -11.89 2.22 -7.34
CA ILE A 168 -11.28 1.19 -6.51
C ILE A 168 -12.03 1.05 -5.18
N CYS A 169 -11.97 -0.12 -4.59
CA CYS A 169 -12.37 -0.34 -3.21
C CYS A 169 -11.21 0.06 -2.29
N VAL A 170 -11.45 0.96 -1.32
CA VAL A 170 -10.47 1.38 -0.32
C VAL A 170 -10.96 0.97 1.08
N PRO A 171 -10.35 -0.04 1.70
CA PRO A 171 -10.76 -0.56 3.00
C PRO A 171 -10.53 0.44 4.14
N PRO A 172 -11.19 0.25 5.30
CA PRO A 172 -10.99 1.10 6.46
C PRO A 172 -9.63 0.86 7.13
N LEU A 173 -8.93 1.91 7.54
CA LEU A 173 -7.63 1.82 8.22
C LEU A 173 -6.67 0.85 7.52
N ALA A 174 -6.49 1.04 6.22
CA ALA A 174 -5.75 0.09 5.40
C ALA A 174 -4.88 0.76 4.34
N THR A 175 -3.84 0.04 3.95
CA THR A 175 -3.02 0.33 2.77
C THR A 175 -3.19 -0.79 1.76
N VAL A 176 -3.45 -0.42 0.51
CA VAL A 176 -3.62 -1.33 -0.63
C VAL A 176 -2.57 -1.01 -1.68
N TYR A 177 -1.95 -2.04 -2.23
CA TYR A 177 -1.03 -1.92 -3.36
C TYR A 177 -1.65 -2.53 -4.62
N PHE A 178 -1.48 -1.80 -5.72
CA PHE A 178 -1.86 -2.28 -7.04
C PHE A 178 -0.63 -2.29 -7.96
N THR A 179 -0.46 -3.37 -8.70
CA THR A 179 0.39 -3.35 -9.88
C THR A 179 -0.38 -2.72 -11.04
N SER A 180 0.30 -1.87 -11.81
CA SER A 180 -0.26 -1.24 -13.01
C SER A 180 0.39 -1.84 -14.25
N VAL A 181 -0.43 -2.30 -15.20
CA VAL A 181 0.01 -2.70 -16.53
C VAL A 181 -0.50 -1.66 -17.52
N SER A 182 0.44 -0.88 -18.08
CA SER A 182 0.12 0.12 -19.11
C SER A 182 -0.05 -0.53 -20.48
N TYR A 183 -1.09 -0.15 -21.23
CA TYR A 183 -1.30 -0.63 -22.60
C TYR A 183 -0.31 -0.04 -23.62
N THR A 184 0.45 1.00 -23.28
CA THR A 184 1.47 1.56 -24.16
C THR A 184 2.64 0.61 -24.42
N HIS A 185 2.95 -0.28 -23.47
CA HIS A 185 4.00 -1.28 -23.63
C HIS A 185 3.60 -2.47 -24.54
N LEU A 186 2.30 -2.73 -24.71
CA LEU A 186 1.83 -3.82 -25.56
C LEU A 186 1.91 -3.48 -27.07
N ARG A 187 1.85 -2.18 -27.45
CA ARG A 187 1.97 -1.76 -28.86
C ARG A 187 3.40 -1.73 -29.40
N ALA A 188 4.43 -1.75 -28.54
CA ALA A 188 5.84 -1.74 -28.94
C ALA A 188 6.36 -3.10 -29.38
N HIS A 189 5.61 -4.19 -29.23
CA HIS A 189 5.99 -5.54 -29.66
C HIS A 189 5.24 -6.05 -30.89
N GLU A 190 4.38 -5.23 -31.50
CA GLU A 190 3.61 -5.61 -32.70
C GLU A 190 4.10 -4.95 -34.01
N THR A 191 5.32 -4.37 -34.02
CA THR A 191 5.91 -3.81 -35.25
C THR A 191 7.22 -4.52 -35.62
#